data_5dbec120913186707779ae621c4c056b
#
_entry.id   5dbec120913186707779ae621c4c056b
#
_cell.length_a   1.000
_cell.length_b   1.000
_cell.length_c   1.000
_cell.angle_alpha   90.00
_cell.angle_beta   90.00
_cell.angle_gamma   90.00
#
_symmetry.space_group_name_H-M   'P 1'
#
loop_
_entity.id
_entity.type
_entity.pdbx_description
1 polymer ?
#
loop_
_entity_poly.entity_id
_entity_poly.type
_entity_poly.pdbx_seq_one_letter_code
_entity_poly.pdbx_strand_id
1 'polypeptide(L)'
;MITAETPFEFFTVSYLTRIGNQSAGTLTEFLKGLNQCSDASIFHHTFQTLSSHHFLTEGFSNDFAQWAHADANREDLAEQLAALDVRDYLSIAALRTDLCRVVGDYCTANPPLAEQTALERFYFCESVEVTLPFGLTARTLEEFRNGIVHSSHASFYFHFLSSRLRLQLQTNDFSHWLADGLGLGTLADSVNHIDIYTNTLDSARAKVLRLIDRERRKG
;
A
#
# COMPACT_ATOMS: atom_id res chain seq x y z
N MET A 1 10.58 -8.66 31.84
CA MET A 1 10.19 -8.82 30.43
C MET A 1 8.73 -8.41 30.31
N ILE A 2 8.42 -7.45 29.45
CA ILE A 2 7.03 -6.98 29.23
C ILE A 2 6.28 -8.04 28.41
N THR A 3 5.05 -8.37 28.83
CA THR A 3 4.20 -9.36 28.18
C THR A 3 2.84 -8.72 27.86
N ALA A 4 2.42 -8.78 26.62
CA ALA A 4 1.15 -8.24 26.17
C ALA A 4 -0.03 -9.13 26.66
N GLU A 5 -1.12 -8.50 27.06
CA GLU A 5 -2.37 -9.20 27.39
C GLU A 5 -2.98 -9.86 26.15
N THR A 6 -3.03 -9.11 25.05
CA THR A 6 -3.49 -9.60 23.74
C THR A 6 -2.29 -9.96 22.88
N PRO A 7 -2.18 -11.22 22.42
CA PRO A 7 -1.08 -11.62 21.56
C PRO A 7 -1.17 -10.93 20.19
N PHE A 8 -0.01 -10.68 19.58
CA PHE A 8 0.03 -10.41 18.14
C PHE A 8 -0.13 -11.73 17.38
N GLU A 9 -1.08 -11.77 16.48
CA GLU A 9 -1.32 -12.91 15.60
C GLU A 9 -0.79 -12.60 14.21
N PHE A 10 0.07 -13.47 13.69
CA PHE A 10 0.57 -13.35 12.34
C PHE A 10 -0.41 -13.98 11.35
N PHE A 11 -0.82 -13.20 10.36
CA PHE A 11 -1.61 -13.67 9.24
C PHE A 11 -0.78 -13.63 7.96
N THR A 12 -1.11 -14.49 7.02
CA THR A 12 -0.68 -14.36 5.65
C THR A 12 -1.87 -13.98 4.77
N VAL A 13 -1.59 -13.40 3.64
CA VAL A 13 -2.61 -12.97 2.70
C VAL A 13 -2.28 -13.47 1.30
N SER A 14 -3.30 -13.90 0.59
CA SER A 14 -3.25 -14.16 -0.85
C SER A 14 -4.22 -13.21 -1.52
N TYR A 15 -3.76 -12.50 -2.53
CA TYR A 15 -4.59 -11.63 -3.36
C TYR A 15 -4.90 -12.34 -4.66
N LEU A 16 -6.18 -12.46 -4.96
CA LEU A 16 -6.67 -12.92 -6.26
C LEU A 16 -7.07 -11.70 -7.07
N THR A 17 -6.49 -11.55 -8.27
CA THR A 17 -6.87 -10.47 -9.18
C THR A 17 -8.13 -10.86 -9.94
N ARG A 18 -9.16 -10.03 -9.83
CA ARG A 18 -10.38 -10.11 -10.62
C ARG A 18 -10.40 -8.95 -11.61
N ILE A 19 -10.52 -9.24 -12.89
CA ILE A 19 -10.72 -8.21 -13.91
C ILE A 19 -12.14 -7.67 -13.75
N GLY A 20 -12.26 -6.36 -13.54
CA GLY A 20 -13.54 -5.68 -13.45
C GLY A 20 -14.23 -5.53 -14.81
N ASN A 21 -15.50 -5.15 -14.80
CA ASN A 21 -16.25 -4.89 -16.02
C ASN A 21 -16.01 -3.49 -16.62
N GLN A 22 -15.17 -2.70 -15.99
CA GLN A 22 -14.88 -1.32 -16.38
C GLN A 22 -13.52 -1.24 -17.04
N SER A 23 -13.45 -0.50 -18.15
CA SER A 23 -12.18 -0.16 -18.80
C SER A 23 -12.24 1.26 -19.35
N ALA A 24 -11.09 1.85 -19.58
CA ALA A 24 -10.94 3.20 -20.12
C ALA A 24 -9.96 3.21 -21.30
N GLY A 25 -10.34 3.83 -22.39
CA GLY A 25 -9.48 4.08 -23.53
C GLY A 25 -9.16 5.55 -23.74
N THR A 26 -9.77 6.44 -22.95
CA THR A 26 -9.50 7.89 -22.92
C THR A 26 -9.39 8.36 -21.47
N LEU A 27 -8.85 9.57 -21.22
CA LEU A 27 -8.79 10.13 -19.87
C LEU A 27 -10.19 10.46 -19.32
N THR A 28 -11.14 10.85 -20.18
CA THR A 28 -12.53 11.06 -19.77
C THR A 28 -13.17 9.75 -19.28
N GLU A 29 -12.97 8.65 -20.00
CA GLU A 29 -13.42 7.32 -19.55
C GLU A 29 -12.70 6.89 -18.27
N PHE A 30 -11.41 7.21 -18.16
CA PHE A 30 -10.60 6.88 -17.00
C PHE A 30 -11.08 7.60 -15.74
N LEU A 31 -11.35 8.91 -15.82
CA LEU A 31 -11.96 9.69 -14.73
C LEU A 31 -13.31 9.11 -14.30
N LYS A 32 -14.14 8.73 -15.28
CA LYS A 32 -15.41 8.06 -14.99
C LYS A 32 -15.19 6.73 -14.28
N GLY A 33 -14.22 5.93 -14.73
CA GLY A 33 -13.86 4.66 -14.11
C GLY A 33 -13.37 4.83 -12.67
N LEU A 34 -12.49 5.81 -12.39
CA LEU A 34 -12.02 6.14 -11.03
C LEU A 34 -13.17 6.48 -10.08
N ASN A 35 -14.18 7.22 -10.56
CA ASN A 35 -15.36 7.57 -9.78
C ASN A 35 -16.28 6.39 -9.48
N GLN A 36 -16.31 5.37 -10.36
CA GLN A 36 -17.30 4.29 -10.32
C GLN A 36 -16.74 2.94 -9.86
N CYS A 37 -15.41 2.72 -9.95
CA CYS A 37 -14.80 1.47 -9.53
C CYS A 37 -14.92 1.27 -8.02
N SER A 38 -14.77 0.03 -7.57
CA SER A 38 -14.76 -0.30 -6.14
C SER A 38 -13.51 0.23 -5.43
N ASP A 39 -13.56 0.34 -4.10
CA ASP A 39 -12.38 0.64 -3.29
C ASP A 39 -11.30 -0.45 -3.44
N ALA A 40 -11.71 -1.70 -3.66
CA ALA A 40 -10.79 -2.80 -3.93
C ALA A 40 -10.00 -2.61 -5.24
N SER A 41 -10.59 -1.91 -6.23
CA SER A 41 -9.88 -1.55 -7.47
C SER A 41 -8.86 -0.44 -7.25
N ILE A 42 -9.20 0.62 -6.52
CA ILE A 42 -8.23 1.66 -6.14
C ILE A 42 -7.08 1.03 -5.35
N PHE A 43 -7.38 0.18 -4.37
CA PHE A 43 -6.38 -0.55 -3.60
C PHE A 43 -5.48 -1.41 -4.50
N HIS A 44 -6.05 -2.16 -5.44
CA HIS A 44 -5.30 -3.01 -6.37
C HIS A 44 -4.25 -2.20 -7.13
N HIS A 45 -4.66 -1.12 -7.78
CA HIS A 45 -3.82 -0.33 -8.67
C HIS A 45 -2.84 0.62 -7.96
N THR A 46 -2.96 0.80 -6.65
CA THR A 46 -2.06 1.65 -5.86
C THR A 46 -1.17 0.87 -4.91
N PHE A 47 -1.75 0.06 -4.02
CA PHE A 47 -1.01 -0.60 -2.95
C PHE A 47 -0.49 -1.98 -3.33
N GLN A 48 -1.27 -2.75 -4.10
CA GLN A 48 -0.85 -4.09 -4.45
C GLN A 48 0.26 -4.07 -5.50
N THR A 49 0.24 -3.11 -6.40
CA THR A 49 1.32 -2.87 -7.36
C THR A 49 2.65 -2.66 -6.65
N LEU A 50 2.67 -1.90 -5.53
CA LEU A 50 3.87 -1.76 -4.71
C LEU A 50 4.41 -3.10 -4.18
N SER A 51 3.54 -4.08 -3.90
CA SER A 51 3.98 -5.41 -3.45
C SER A 51 4.60 -6.25 -4.55
N SER A 52 4.14 -6.06 -5.78
CA SER A 52 4.56 -6.83 -6.96
C SER A 52 5.81 -6.25 -7.62
N HIS A 53 5.99 -4.94 -7.53
CA HIS A 53 7.08 -4.20 -8.19
C HIS A 53 8.28 -3.92 -7.28
N HIS A 54 8.53 -4.76 -6.29
CA HIS A 54 9.63 -4.66 -5.35
C HIS A 54 11.01 -4.43 -5.93
N PHE A 55 11.18 -4.73 -7.21
CA PHE A 55 12.48 -4.80 -7.88
C PHE A 55 12.62 -3.80 -9.01
N LEU A 56 11.59 -2.98 -9.28
CA LEU A 56 11.68 -2.00 -10.34
C LEU A 56 12.31 -0.72 -9.78
N THR A 57 13.56 -0.52 -10.10
CA THR A 57 14.26 0.76 -9.94
C THR A 57 13.79 1.80 -10.96
N GLU A 58 12.98 1.39 -11.94
CA GLU A 58 12.44 2.20 -13.02
C GLU A 58 10.93 1.95 -13.12
N GLY A 59 10.13 3.02 -12.99
CA GLY A 59 8.66 2.97 -13.13
C GLY A 59 7.95 3.84 -12.12
N PHE A 60 6.66 4.01 -12.32
CA PHE A 60 5.80 4.79 -11.43
C PHE A 60 5.33 3.94 -10.24
N SER A 61 5.01 4.60 -9.14
CA SER A 61 4.60 3.99 -7.87
C SER A 61 3.23 3.31 -7.90
N ASN A 62 2.44 3.54 -8.96
CA ASN A 62 1.09 2.99 -9.10
C ASN A 62 0.72 2.79 -10.59
N ASP A 63 -0.23 1.89 -10.87
CA ASP A 63 -0.65 1.54 -12.22
C ASP A 63 -1.32 2.70 -12.95
N PHE A 64 -1.97 3.61 -12.23
CA PHE A 64 -2.63 4.78 -12.82
C PHE A 64 -1.62 5.72 -13.47
N ALA A 65 -0.52 5.99 -12.78
CA ALA A 65 0.58 6.78 -13.31
C ALA A 65 1.29 6.04 -14.45
N GLN A 66 1.50 4.74 -14.30
CA GLN A 66 2.12 3.92 -15.34
C GLN A 66 1.32 3.96 -16.64
N TRP A 67 0.00 3.77 -16.58
CA TRP A 67 -0.86 3.85 -17.76
C TRP A 67 -0.93 5.25 -18.35
N ALA A 68 -0.99 6.29 -17.53
CA ALA A 68 -0.98 7.66 -18.01
C ALA A 68 0.28 7.97 -18.81
N HIS A 69 1.43 7.47 -18.38
CA HIS A 69 2.70 7.61 -19.08
C HIS A 69 2.78 6.74 -20.34
N ALA A 70 2.64 5.42 -20.20
CA ALA A 70 2.96 4.45 -21.24
C ALA A 70 1.91 4.40 -22.36
N ASP A 71 0.63 4.45 -21.99
CA ASP A 71 -0.48 4.18 -22.91
C ASP A 71 -1.23 5.44 -23.32
N ALA A 72 -1.49 6.35 -22.37
CA ALA A 72 -2.11 7.62 -22.66
C ALA A 72 -1.11 8.67 -23.16
N ASN A 73 0.19 8.46 -23.01
CA ASN A 73 1.29 9.36 -23.39
C ASN A 73 1.13 10.76 -22.75
N ARG A 74 0.96 10.80 -21.41
CA ARG A 74 0.76 11.99 -20.58
C ARG A 74 1.72 11.98 -19.42
N GLU A 75 2.96 12.40 -19.66
CA GLU A 75 4.05 12.34 -18.68
C GLU A 75 3.78 13.24 -17.48
N ASP A 76 3.33 14.46 -17.71
CA ASP A 76 2.98 15.42 -16.67
C ASP A 76 1.82 14.97 -15.78
N LEU A 77 0.82 14.27 -16.33
CA LEU A 77 -0.24 13.64 -15.54
C LEU A 77 0.30 12.45 -14.75
N ALA A 78 1.15 11.65 -15.37
CA ALA A 78 1.76 10.50 -14.71
C ALA A 78 2.60 10.91 -13.48
N GLU A 79 3.40 11.97 -13.62
CA GLU A 79 4.15 12.54 -12.49
C GLU A 79 3.24 13.01 -11.35
N GLN A 80 2.15 13.70 -11.68
CA GLN A 80 1.17 14.16 -10.68
C GLN A 80 0.48 12.99 -9.96
N LEU A 81 0.11 11.92 -10.69
CA LEU A 81 -0.47 10.72 -10.11
C LEU A 81 0.54 9.94 -9.26
N ALA A 82 1.80 9.90 -9.67
CA ALA A 82 2.87 9.25 -8.91
C ALA A 82 3.26 10.01 -7.65
N ALA A 83 3.06 11.33 -7.64
CA ALA A 83 3.34 12.19 -6.48
C ALA A 83 2.33 12.03 -5.33
N LEU A 84 1.21 11.34 -5.56
CA LEU A 84 0.23 11.04 -4.49
C LEU A 84 0.82 9.98 -3.55
N ASP A 85 1.29 10.42 -2.38
CA ASP A 85 1.83 9.51 -1.36
C ASP A 85 0.69 8.77 -0.65
N VAL A 86 0.55 7.48 -0.91
CA VAL A 86 -0.50 6.66 -0.30
C VAL A 86 -0.47 6.66 1.25
N ARG A 87 0.65 7.06 1.87
CA ARG A 87 0.79 7.17 3.34
C ARG A 87 0.03 8.36 3.92
N ASP A 88 -0.24 9.37 3.11
CA ASP A 88 -0.94 10.58 3.55
C ASP A 88 -2.45 10.37 3.69
N TYR A 89 -2.95 9.22 3.21
CA TYR A 89 -4.37 8.93 3.17
C TYR A 89 -4.81 8.00 4.29
N LEU A 90 -5.87 8.41 5.00
CA LEU A 90 -6.52 7.62 6.05
C LEU A 90 -7.55 6.63 5.50
N SER A 91 -7.97 6.80 4.24
CA SER A 91 -8.97 5.94 3.60
C SER A 91 -8.78 5.90 2.08
N ILE A 92 -9.26 4.83 1.46
CA ILE A 92 -9.33 4.71 0.00
C ILE A 92 -10.22 5.81 -0.60
N ALA A 93 -11.30 6.19 0.08
CA ALA A 93 -12.19 7.26 -0.38
C ALA A 93 -11.47 8.61 -0.51
N ALA A 94 -10.60 8.95 0.44
CA ALA A 94 -9.79 10.17 0.38
C ALA A 94 -8.78 10.12 -0.79
N LEU A 95 -8.09 8.99 -0.96
CA LEU A 95 -7.17 8.79 -2.09
C LEU A 95 -7.91 8.87 -3.44
N ARG A 96 -9.10 8.24 -3.56
CA ARG A 96 -9.95 8.34 -4.75
C ARG A 96 -10.29 9.79 -5.08
N THR A 97 -10.64 10.59 -4.06
CA THR A 97 -10.98 12.00 -4.25
C THR A 97 -9.83 12.77 -4.90
N ASP A 98 -8.61 12.56 -4.42
CA ASP A 98 -7.43 13.23 -5.00
C ASP A 98 -7.05 12.68 -6.37
N LEU A 99 -7.14 11.37 -6.61
CA LEU A 99 -6.97 10.79 -7.95
C LEU A 99 -7.95 11.42 -8.95
N CYS A 100 -9.24 11.48 -8.59
CA CYS A 100 -10.26 12.10 -9.44
C CYS A 100 -10.03 13.59 -9.66
N ARG A 101 -9.57 14.31 -8.63
CA ARG A 101 -9.22 15.74 -8.76
C ARG A 101 -8.07 15.93 -9.74
N VAL A 102 -6.97 15.22 -9.59
CA VAL A 102 -5.79 15.33 -10.46
C VAL A 102 -6.16 15.06 -11.92
N VAL A 103 -6.86 13.94 -12.19
CA VAL A 103 -7.28 13.61 -13.56
C VAL A 103 -8.31 14.60 -14.09
N GLY A 104 -9.27 15.05 -13.27
CA GLY A 104 -10.30 16.01 -13.64
C GLY A 104 -9.74 17.39 -13.99
N ASP A 105 -8.80 17.89 -13.19
CA ASP A 105 -8.10 19.16 -13.44
C ASP A 105 -7.31 19.07 -14.75
N TYR A 106 -6.62 17.96 -14.99
CA TYR A 106 -5.90 17.72 -16.22
C TYR A 106 -6.83 17.70 -17.45
N CYS A 107 -7.94 16.96 -17.38
CA CYS A 107 -8.93 16.90 -18.47
C CYS A 107 -9.54 18.28 -18.76
N THR A 108 -9.80 19.07 -17.72
CA THR A 108 -10.34 20.42 -17.85
C THR A 108 -9.35 21.38 -18.51
N ALA A 109 -8.08 21.27 -18.17
CA ALA A 109 -7.02 22.09 -18.76
C ALA A 109 -6.67 21.68 -20.19
N ASN A 110 -6.90 20.40 -20.56
CA ASN A 110 -6.48 19.80 -21.83
C ASN A 110 -7.63 19.03 -22.52
N PRO A 111 -8.77 19.65 -22.88
CA PRO A 111 -9.94 18.94 -23.41
C PRO A 111 -9.65 18.06 -24.65
N PRO A 112 -8.84 18.50 -25.65
CA PRO A 112 -8.54 17.66 -26.79
C PRO A 112 -7.74 16.39 -26.44
N LEU A 113 -6.86 16.50 -25.43
CA LEU A 113 -6.04 15.37 -24.95
C LEU A 113 -6.85 14.40 -24.10
N ALA A 114 -7.89 14.89 -23.42
CA ALA A 114 -8.77 14.07 -22.59
C ALA A 114 -9.55 13.03 -23.41
N GLU A 115 -9.89 13.35 -24.67
CA GLU A 115 -10.62 12.47 -25.59
C GLU A 115 -9.72 11.65 -26.50
N GLN A 116 -8.41 11.87 -26.46
CA GLN A 116 -7.48 11.09 -27.29
C GLN A 116 -7.40 9.66 -26.79
N THR A 117 -7.54 8.71 -27.73
CA THR A 117 -7.46 7.28 -27.44
C THR A 117 -6.04 6.88 -27.02
N ALA A 118 -5.92 6.17 -25.89
CA ALA A 118 -4.69 5.55 -25.44
C ALA A 118 -4.26 4.38 -26.33
N LEU A 119 -3.00 3.97 -26.26
CA LEU A 119 -2.46 2.82 -26.99
C LEU A 119 -3.15 1.52 -26.54
N GLU A 120 -3.19 1.30 -25.23
CA GLU A 120 -3.89 0.17 -24.59
C GLU A 120 -4.94 0.68 -23.62
N ARG A 121 -6.03 -0.09 -23.48
CA ARG A 121 -7.10 0.27 -22.52
C ARG A 121 -6.65 -0.02 -21.10
N PHE A 122 -7.01 0.87 -20.18
CA PHE A 122 -6.91 0.58 -18.74
C PHE A 122 -8.08 -0.30 -18.30
N TYR A 123 -7.79 -1.39 -17.58
CA TYR A 123 -8.79 -2.28 -17.00
C TYR A 123 -8.78 -2.10 -15.48
N PHE A 124 -9.94 -1.75 -14.91
CA PHE A 124 -10.09 -1.62 -13.46
C PHE A 124 -10.19 -3.01 -12.83
N CYS A 125 -9.03 -3.56 -12.45
CA CYS A 125 -8.93 -4.83 -11.76
C CYS A 125 -9.21 -4.66 -10.27
N GLU A 126 -9.60 -5.73 -9.59
CA GLU A 126 -9.86 -5.75 -8.15
C GLU A 126 -9.03 -6.83 -7.47
N SER A 127 -8.57 -6.52 -6.26
CA SER A 127 -7.97 -7.50 -5.38
C SER A 127 -9.02 -8.12 -4.47
N VAL A 128 -9.15 -9.43 -4.55
CA VAL A 128 -9.90 -10.22 -3.57
C VAL A 128 -8.91 -10.75 -2.56
N GLU A 129 -9.02 -10.27 -1.33
CA GLU A 129 -8.13 -10.67 -0.22
C GLU A 129 -8.63 -11.95 0.42
N VAL A 130 -7.74 -12.93 0.55
CA VAL A 130 -7.96 -14.16 1.32
C VAL A 130 -6.91 -14.20 2.43
N THR A 131 -7.35 -13.95 3.66
CA THR A 131 -6.48 -13.92 4.84
C THR A 131 -6.49 -15.28 5.53
N LEU A 132 -5.32 -15.80 5.86
CA LEU A 132 -5.14 -17.08 6.56
C LEU A 132 -4.24 -16.89 7.79
N PRO A 133 -4.55 -17.52 8.95
CA PRO A 133 -3.64 -17.53 10.08
C PRO A 133 -2.30 -18.14 9.67
N PHE A 134 -1.20 -17.46 10.02
CA PHE A 134 0.15 -17.98 9.74
C PHE A 134 0.62 -19.01 10.77
N GLY A 135 -0.14 -19.16 11.88
CA GLY A 135 0.17 -20.11 12.94
C GLY A 135 1.25 -19.63 13.92
N LEU A 136 1.69 -18.38 13.83
CA LEU A 136 2.61 -17.77 14.78
C LEU A 136 1.87 -16.71 15.60
N THR A 137 2.17 -16.67 16.90
CA THR A 137 1.69 -15.64 17.84
C THR A 137 2.84 -15.09 18.64
N ALA A 138 2.70 -13.86 19.14
CA ALA A 138 3.71 -13.23 20.00
C ALA A 138 3.04 -12.48 21.16
N ARG A 139 3.55 -12.67 22.37
CA ARG A 139 3.18 -11.90 23.56
C ARG A 139 4.33 -11.03 24.08
N THR A 140 5.54 -11.32 23.65
CA THR A 140 6.76 -10.61 24.05
C THR A 140 7.46 -10.03 22.84
N LEU A 141 8.32 -9.02 23.07
CA LEU A 141 9.13 -8.42 21.99
C LEU A 141 10.06 -9.44 21.32
N GLU A 142 10.54 -10.45 22.06
CA GLU A 142 11.37 -11.54 21.55
C GLU A 142 10.59 -12.43 20.58
N GLU A 143 9.40 -12.89 21.03
CA GLU A 143 8.53 -13.72 20.18
C GLU A 143 8.08 -12.96 18.94
N PHE A 144 7.77 -11.65 19.07
CA PHE A 144 7.40 -10.80 17.97
C PHE A 144 8.53 -10.68 16.94
N ARG A 145 9.76 -10.43 17.41
CA ARG A 145 10.95 -10.44 16.55
C ARG A 145 11.09 -11.76 15.80
N ASN A 146 10.96 -12.87 16.49
CA ASN A 146 11.05 -14.20 15.90
C ASN A 146 9.93 -14.44 14.88
N GLY A 147 8.72 -13.98 15.18
CA GLY A 147 7.59 -14.00 14.23
C GLY A 147 7.91 -13.24 12.94
N ILE A 148 8.48 -12.05 13.03
CA ILE A 148 8.89 -11.26 11.85
C ILE A 148 9.98 -11.99 11.04
N VAL A 149 10.96 -12.60 11.69
CA VAL A 149 12.01 -13.38 11.01
C VAL A 149 11.45 -14.52 10.18
N HIS A 150 10.45 -15.25 10.73
CA HIS A 150 9.87 -16.43 10.10
C HIS A 150 8.65 -16.13 9.23
N SER A 151 8.10 -14.91 9.27
CA SER A 151 6.95 -14.53 8.45
C SER A 151 7.31 -14.53 6.95
N SER A 152 6.34 -14.94 6.13
CA SER A 152 6.46 -14.80 4.66
C SER A 152 6.49 -13.34 4.22
N HIS A 153 6.89 -13.07 2.98
CA HIS A 153 6.79 -11.74 2.38
C HIS A 153 5.33 -11.24 2.37
N ALA A 154 4.38 -12.12 2.05
CA ALA A 154 2.95 -11.79 2.06
C ALA A 154 2.45 -11.43 3.47
N SER A 155 2.90 -12.15 4.51
CA SER A 155 2.56 -11.84 5.90
C SER A 155 3.15 -10.50 6.33
N PHE A 156 4.43 -10.26 6.04
CA PHE A 156 5.07 -8.97 6.36
C PHE A 156 4.38 -7.81 5.65
N TYR A 157 4.09 -7.94 4.35
CA TYR A 157 3.36 -6.95 3.57
C TYR A 157 1.98 -6.66 4.17
N PHE A 158 1.23 -7.70 4.51
CA PHE A 158 -0.11 -7.57 5.10
C PHE A 158 -0.10 -6.74 6.38
N HIS A 159 0.78 -7.05 7.32
CA HIS A 159 0.84 -6.36 8.61
C HIS A 159 1.52 -4.99 8.56
N PHE A 160 2.51 -4.82 7.68
CA PHE A 160 3.30 -3.60 7.62
C PHE A 160 2.69 -2.53 6.72
N LEU A 161 2.07 -2.94 5.60
CA LEU A 161 1.59 -2.00 4.58
C LEU A 161 0.07 -2.02 4.43
N SER A 162 -0.52 -3.18 4.15
CA SER A 162 -1.95 -3.32 3.87
C SER A 162 -2.83 -2.94 5.06
N SER A 163 -2.35 -3.16 6.27
CA SER A 163 -3.04 -2.83 7.52
C SER A 163 -3.36 -1.34 7.70
N ARG A 164 -2.56 -0.44 7.17
CA ARG A 164 -2.80 1.02 7.26
C ARG A 164 -4.17 1.41 6.72
N LEU A 165 -4.59 0.80 5.62
CA LEU A 165 -5.91 1.04 5.03
C LEU A 165 -7.03 0.36 5.79
N ARG A 166 -6.79 -0.88 6.24
CA ARG A 166 -7.76 -1.65 6.99
C ARG A 166 -8.10 -1.01 8.33
N LEU A 167 -7.11 -0.46 9.03
CA LEU A 167 -7.27 0.18 10.33
C LEU A 167 -7.76 1.63 10.21
N GLN A 168 -7.80 2.20 9.00
CA GLN A 168 -8.09 3.62 8.78
C GLN A 168 -7.24 4.56 9.66
N LEU A 169 -6.01 4.14 9.96
CA LEU A 169 -5.07 4.80 10.84
C LEU A 169 -3.78 5.10 10.09
N GLN A 170 -3.08 6.15 10.48
CA GLN A 170 -1.71 6.45 10.02
C GLN A 170 -0.68 5.51 10.66
N THR A 171 -1.05 4.25 10.91
CA THR A 171 -0.20 3.25 11.55
C THR A 171 -0.35 1.90 10.87
N ASN A 172 0.57 0.98 11.16
CA ASN A 172 0.51 -0.41 10.71
C ASN A 172 0.29 -1.35 11.91
N ASP A 173 -0.08 -2.61 11.66
CA ASP A 173 -0.36 -3.58 12.73
C ASP A 173 0.81 -3.75 13.70
N PHE A 174 2.05 -3.72 13.19
CA PHE A 174 3.25 -3.85 14.02
C PHE A 174 3.38 -2.69 15.00
N SER A 175 3.27 -1.45 14.48
CA SER A 175 3.38 -0.25 15.30
C SER A 175 2.23 -0.15 16.30
N HIS A 176 1.01 -0.47 15.87
CA HIS A 176 -0.16 -0.48 16.75
C HIS A 176 0.04 -1.44 17.93
N TRP A 177 0.42 -2.69 17.66
CA TRP A 177 0.62 -3.67 18.72
C TRP A 177 1.84 -3.35 19.62
N LEU A 178 2.93 -2.82 19.07
CA LEU A 178 4.09 -2.38 19.85
C LEU A 178 3.73 -1.26 20.83
N ALA A 179 2.90 -0.31 20.41
CA ALA A 179 2.44 0.79 21.25
C ALA A 179 1.45 0.30 22.31
N ASP A 180 0.37 -0.34 21.91
CA ASP A 180 -0.77 -0.66 22.76
C ASP A 180 -0.57 -1.96 23.55
N GLY A 181 0.05 -2.97 22.94
CA GLY A 181 0.29 -4.26 23.56
C GLY A 181 1.50 -4.29 24.50
N LEU A 182 2.59 -3.63 24.11
CA LEU A 182 3.85 -3.63 24.88
C LEU A 182 4.21 -2.28 25.51
N GLY A 183 3.47 -1.19 25.23
CA GLY A 183 3.78 0.14 25.72
C GLY A 183 5.06 0.75 25.13
N LEU A 184 5.52 0.26 23.97
CA LEU A 184 6.77 0.66 23.32
C LEU A 184 6.52 1.75 22.24
N GLY A 185 5.88 2.87 22.63
CA GLY A 185 5.46 3.93 21.71
C GLY A 185 6.60 4.48 20.84
N THR A 186 7.78 4.76 21.41
CA THR A 186 8.94 5.27 20.65
C THR A 186 9.41 4.28 19.58
N LEU A 187 9.38 2.97 19.88
CA LEU A 187 9.70 1.94 18.91
C LEU A 187 8.62 1.86 17.81
N ALA A 188 7.36 1.92 18.22
CA ALA A 188 6.21 1.93 17.31
C ALA A 188 6.29 3.08 16.30
N ASP A 189 6.58 4.31 16.78
CA ASP A 189 6.77 5.49 15.94
C ASP A 189 7.92 5.29 14.94
N SER A 190 9.04 4.76 15.42
CA SER A 190 10.21 4.49 14.56
C SER A 190 9.90 3.47 13.46
N VAL A 191 9.12 2.43 13.78
CA VAL A 191 8.67 1.43 12.80
C VAL A 191 7.69 2.05 11.81
N ASN A 192 6.79 2.92 12.28
CA ASN A 192 5.80 3.57 11.43
C ASN A 192 6.40 4.56 10.41
N HIS A 193 7.54 5.16 10.75
CA HIS A 193 8.26 6.10 9.88
C HIS A 193 9.19 5.44 8.86
N ILE A 194 9.23 4.11 8.77
CA ILE A 194 10.01 3.44 7.71
C ILE A 194 9.35 3.75 6.36
N ASP A 195 10.13 4.38 5.48
CA ASP A 195 9.68 4.76 4.15
C ASP A 195 9.51 3.52 3.26
N ILE A 196 8.31 3.37 2.68
CA ILE A 196 7.95 2.24 1.82
C ILE A 196 8.37 2.42 0.36
N TYR A 197 8.67 3.65 -0.09
CA TYR A 197 9.05 3.92 -1.47
C TYR A 197 10.55 3.78 -1.72
N THR A 198 11.35 4.08 -0.68
CA THR A 198 12.81 3.97 -0.76
C THR A 198 13.33 2.63 -0.24
N ASN A 199 12.44 1.74 0.17
CA ASN A 199 12.80 0.44 0.72
C ASN A 199 12.05 -0.70 0.02
N THR A 200 12.78 -1.75 -0.33
CA THR A 200 12.16 -3.04 -0.64
C THR A 200 11.55 -3.63 0.64
N LEU A 201 10.63 -4.58 0.52
CA LEU A 201 10.07 -5.27 1.72
C LEU A 201 11.17 -5.93 2.57
N ASP A 202 12.21 -6.47 1.93
CA ASP A 202 13.33 -7.07 2.65
C ASP A 202 14.13 -6.02 3.41
N SER A 203 14.39 -4.86 2.80
CA SER A 203 15.09 -3.78 3.49
C SER A 203 14.25 -3.17 4.61
N ALA A 204 12.93 -3.03 4.41
CA ALA A 204 12.00 -2.59 5.44
C ALA A 204 11.96 -3.60 6.61
N ARG A 205 11.83 -4.90 6.33
CA ARG A 205 11.91 -5.98 7.32
C ARG A 205 13.23 -5.92 8.12
N ALA A 206 14.35 -5.78 7.44
CA ALA A 206 15.66 -5.66 8.08
C ALA A 206 15.76 -4.39 8.97
N LYS A 207 15.12 -3.28 8.58
CA LYS A 207 15.04 -2.07 9.41
C LYS A 207 14.19 -2.29 10.66
N VAL A 208 13.03 -2.90 10.54
CA VAL A 208 12.17 -3.27 11.68
C VAL A 208 12.95 -4.13 12.66
N LEU A 209 13.59 -5.19 12.20
CA LEU A 209 14.39 -6.09 13.05
C LEU A 209 15.53 -5.34 13.77
N ARG A 210 16.24 -4.44 13.08
CA ARG A 210 17.29 -3.62 13.71
C ARG A 210 16.76 -2.69 14.79
N LEU A 211 15.57 -2.10 14.59
CA LEU A 211 14.94 -1.25 15.61
C LEU A 211 14.57 -2.07 16.85
N ILE A 212 13.97 -3.25 16.66
CA ILE A 212 13.64 -4.17 17.75
C ILE A 212 14.91 -4.61 18.50
N ASP A 213 15.98 -4.99 17.77
CA ASP A 213 17.25 -5.42 18.38
C ASP A 213 17.93 -4.29 19.19
N ARG A 214 17.77 -3.04 18.77
CA ARG A 214 18.25 -1.89 19.56
C ARG A 214 17.44 -1.70 20.86
N GLU A 215 16.12 -1.86 20.78
CA GLU A 215 15.25 -1.72 21.95
C GLU A 215 15.52 -2.81 22.99
N ARG A 216 15.72 -4.06 22.56
CA ARG A 216 16.07 -5.19 23.42
C ARG A 216 17.40 -5.01 24.18
N ARG A 217 18.34 -4.22 23.65
CA ARG A 217 19.64 -3.93 24.31
C ARG A 217 19.55 -2.85 25.40
N LYS A 218 18.44 -2.11 25.47
CA LYS A 218 18.23 -1.04 26.46
C LYS A 218 17.60 -1.57 27.75
N GLY A 219 16.91 -2.69 27.71
CA GLY A 219 16.23 -3.36 28.83
C GLY A 219 16.87 -4.67 29.22
#